data_2e5eafd6c71f77ba09f129ea66a006c4
#
_entry.id   2e5eafd6c71f77ba09f129ea66a006c4
#
_cell.length_a   1.000
_cell.length_b   1.000
_cell.length_c   1.000
_cell.angle_alpha   90.00
_cell.angle_beta   90.00
_cell.angle_gamma   90.00
#
_symmetry.space_group_name_H-M   'P 1'
#
loop_
_entity.id
_entity.type
_entity.pdbx_description
1 polymer ?
#
loop_
_entity_poly.entity_id
_entity_poly.type
_entity_poly.pdbx_seq_one_letter_code
_entity_poly.pdbx_strand_id
1 'polypeptide(L)'
;MCNMEFDILTLFPEMFEPINQSILGRAQEKNIIDINVINIRDFSENKHKKVDDTPYGGGAGMVIMPDVVYRAYNSIDNIENAKVIYMSPQGQTLNQTKVESLAKEEHLIILCGHYEGIDQRVLDKIVDEEISIGDYVLTGGEIPAMALIDSVSRYVDGVLTGESIKEESFSQGLLEYPQYTRPEVFEGVKVPEILLSGHHENIDRKIDRRLSQSEASQSFRIQCKCNHS
;
A
#
# COMPACT_ATOMS: atom_id res chain seq x y z
N MET A 1 0.33 9.41 22.15
CA MET A 1 0.36 7.99 21.77
C MET A 1 0.27 7.98 20.27
N CYS A 2 1.11 7.21 19.59
CA CYS A 2 0.99 6.95 18.17
C CYS A 2 -0.28 6.13 17.93
N ASN A 3 -1.02 6.41 16.85
CA ASN A 3 -2.25 5.70 16.54
C ASN A 3 -1.99 4.45 15.68
N MET A 4 -0.85 4.41 15.00
CA MET A 4 -0.45 3.31 14.12
C MET A 4 1.07 3.21 13.99
N GLU A 5 1.61 2.02 14.15
CA GLU A 5 3.03 1.73 14.00
C GLU A 5 3.26 0.83 12.77
N PHE A 6 4.31 1.14 12.02
CA PHE A 6 4.77 0.36 10.88
C PHE A 6 6.24 0.00 11.07
N ASP A 7 6.53 -1.28 11.22
CA ASP A 7 7.89 -1.80 11.17
C ASP A 7 8.14 -2.46 9.82
N ILE A 8 9.16 -2.02 9.12
CA ILE A 8 9.45 -2.46 7.75
C ILE A 8 10.76 -3.26 7.75
N LEU A 9 10.67 -4.54 7.48
CA LEU A 9 11.82 -5.42 7.30
C LEU A 9 12.25 -5.43 5.84
N THR A 10 13.41 -4.86 5.52
CA THR A 10 13.91 -4.71 4.15
C THR A 10 15.43 -4.90 4.05
N LEU A 11 15.92 -5.16 2.86
CA LEU A 11 17.37 -5.11 2.53
C LEU A 11 17.84 -3.74 2.05
N PHE A 12 16.91 -2.80 1.77
CA PHE A 12 17.14 -1.50 1.15
C PHE A 12 16.41 -0.37 1.88
N PRO A 13 16.81 -0.03 3.12
CA PRO A 13 16.17 1.03 3.92
C PRO A 13 16.09 2.37 3.21
N GLU A 14 17.09 2.70 2.39
CA GLU A 14 17.17 3.94 1.64
C GLU A 14 16.02 4.14 0.63
N MET A 15 15.37 3.07 0.21
CA MET A 15 14.21 3.15 -0.68
C MET A 15 12.98 3.77 0.00
N PHE A 16 12.96 3.86 1.31
CA PHE A 16 11.84 4.42 2.09
C PHE A 16 11.98 5.92 2.39
N GLU A 17 13.03 6.58 1.96
CA GLU A 17 13.20 8.04 2.09
C GLU A 17 11.97 8.85 1.61
N PRO A 18 11.28 8.50 0.50
CA PRO A 18 10.12 9.25 0.02
C PRO A 18 8.93 9.28 0.99
N ILE A 19 8.73 8.27 1.83
CA ILE A 19 7.60 8.25 2.78
C ILE A 19 7.77 9.21 3.96
N ASN A 20 8.96 9.74 4.15
CA ASN A 20 9.25 10.78 5.14
C ASN A 20 8.90 12.19 4.65
N GLN A 21 8.27 12.29 3.47
CA GLN A 21 7.89 13.56 2.85
C GLN A 21 6.37 13.78 2.89
N SER A 22 5.95 15.03 2.59
CA SER A 22 4.55 15.39 2.35
C SER A 22 3.61 15.05 3.54
N ILE A 23 2.53 14.30 3.28
CA ILE A 23 1.48 13.98 4.24
C ILE A 23 1.99 13.00 5.32
N LEU A 24 2.67 11.93 4.89
CA LEU A 24 3.21 10.92 5.81
C LEU A 24 4.30 11.48 6.72
N GLY A 25 5.21 12.30 6.17
CA GLY A 25 6.23 12.99 6.99
C GLY A 25 5.60 13.87 8.07
N ARG A 26 4.58 14.66 7.72
CA ARG A 26 3.84 15.48 8.69
C ARG A 26 3.07 14.67 9.73
N ALA A 27 2.57 13.49 9.36
CA ALA A 27 1.87 12.60 10.28
C ALA A 27 2.85 11.98 11.29
N GLN A 28 4.08 11.65 10.86
CA GLN A 28 5.17 11.20 11.72
C GLN A 28 5.62 12.33 12.67
N GLU A 29 5.85 13.55 12.17
CA GLU A 29 6.20 14.72 12.98
C GLU A 29 5.18 15.01 14.10
N LYS A 30 3.91 14.70 13.86
CA LYS A 30 2.82 14.84 14.82
C LYS A 30 2.64 13.63 15.73
N ASN A 31 3.45 12.58 15.58
CA ASN A 31 3.32 11.30 16.27
C ASN A 31 1.94 10.65 16.10
N ILE A 32 1.31 10.81 14.93
CA ILE A 32 0.06 10.15 14.57
C ILE A 32 0.36 8.74 14.05
N ILE A 33 1.39 8.61 13.20
CA ILE A 33 1.95 7.34 12.75
C ILE A 33 3.43 7.29 13.12
N ASP A 34 3.94 6.08 13.30
CA ASP A 34 5.37 5.82 13.42
C ASP A 34 5.82 4.84 12.35
N ILE A 35 6.95 5.12 11.70
CA ILE A 35 7.47 4.28 10.60
C ILE A 35 8.94 3.97 10.87
N ASN A 36 9.21 2.72 11.24
CA ASN A 36 10.53 2.21 11.53
C ASN A 36 11.02 1.33 10.38
N VAL A 37 12.17 1.66 9.80
CA VAL A 37 12.75 0.88 8.71
C VAL A 37 13.96 0.11 9.22
N ILE A 38 13.85 -1.21 9.21
CA ILE A 38 14.80 -2.14 9.80
C ILE A 38 15.56 -2.85 8.68
N ASN A 39 16.88 -2.71 8.67
CA ASN A 39 17.73 -3.40 7.70
C ASN A 39 17.96 -4.85 8.13
N ILE A 40 17.34 -5.80 7.41
CA ILE A 40 17.51 -7.24 7.64
C ILE A 40 18.99 -7.64 7.66
N ARG A 41 19.82 -6.98 6.86
CA ARG A 41 21.26 -7.26 6.74
C ARG A 41 22.04 -7.06 8.04
N ASP A 42 21.57 -6.21 8.94
CA ASP A 42 22.22 -5.96 10.23
C ASP A 42 22.12 -7.13 11.20
N PHE A 43 21.19 -8.02 10.97
CA PHE A 43 20.96 -9.23 11.76
C PHE A 43 21.69 -10.47 11.20
N SER A 44 22.54 -10.29 10.19
CA SER A 44 23.41 -11.36 9.71
C SER A 44 24.62 -11.52 10.64
N GLU A 45 24.80 -12.72 11.18
CA GLU A 45 25.98 -13.10 11.98
C GLU A 45 27.21 -13.38 11.11
N ASN A 46 27.02 -13.44 9.79
CA ASN A 46 28.13 -13.65 8.85
C ASN A 46 29.06 -12.43 8.82
N LYS A 47 30.36 -12.67 8.80
CA LYS A 47 31.39 -11.61 8.73
C LYS A 47 31.20 -10.65 7.53
N HIS A 48 30.63 -11.15 6.44
CA HIS A 48 30.38 -10.38 5.22
C HIS A 48 28.93 -9.91 5.11
N LYS A 49 28.16 -9.96 6.20
CA LYS A 49 26.74 -9.57 6.22
C LYS A 49 25.90 -10.29 5.14
N LYS A 50 26.24 -11.57 4.87
CA LYS A 50 25.48 -12.41 3.94
C LYS A 50 24.06 -12.63 4.47
N VAL A 51 23.06 -12.47 3.58
CA VAL A 51 21.64 -12.56 3.92
C VAL A 51 20.87 -13.57 3.07
N ASP A 52 21.53 -14.10 2.03
CA ASP A 52 20.92 -14.94 1.00
C ASP A 52 21.81 -16.14 0.70
N ASP A 53 21.22 -17.22 0.18
CA ASP A 53 21.96 -18.40 -0.31
C ASP A 53 21.23 -19.05 -1.49
N THR A 54 21.90 -20.00 -2.15
CA THR A 54 21.34 -20.76 -3.27
C THR A 54 20.14 -21.61 -2.81
N PRO A 55 19.06 -21.68 -3.60
CA PRO A 55 17.88 -22.48 -3.21
C PRO A 55 18.18 -23.97 -3.20
N TYR A 56 17.61 -24.69 -2.25
CA TYR A 56 17.58 -26.15 -2.30
C TYR A 56 16.80 -26.61 -3.53
N GLY A 57 17.26 -27.67 -4.16
CA GLY A 57 16.68 -28.21 -5.40
C GLY A 57 17.26 -27.60 -6.65
N GLY A 58 18.14 -26.60 -6.55
CA GLY A 58 18.76 -25.91 -7.67
C GLY A 58 17.87 -24.83 -8.26
N GLY A 59 18.35 -24.13 -9.25
CA GLY A 59 17.69 -23.00 -9.91
C GLY A 59 18.59 -21.78 -9.98
N ALA A 60 18.16 -20.79 -10.73
CA ALA A 60 18.82 -19.48 -10.80
C ALA A 60 18.39 -18.61 -9.60
N GLY A 61 19.23 -17.66 -9.25
CA GLY A 61 18.94 -16.69 -8.20
C GLY A 61 19.31 -17.14 -6.79
N MET A 62 18.89 -16.35 -5.81
CA MET A 62 19.19 -16.52 -4.39
C MET A 62 17.91 -16.41 -3.58
N VAL A 63 17.88 -16.98 -2.38
CA VAL A 63 16.76 -16.92 -1.43
C VAL A 63 17.25 -16.30 -0.13
N ILE A 64 16.50 -15.38 0.43
CA ILE A 64 16.82 -14.76 1.73
C ILE A 64 16.75 -15.82 2.82
N MET A 65 17.80 -15.90 3.63
CA MET A 65 17.97 -16.91 4.67
C MET A 65 16.98 -16.71 5.83
N PRO A 66 16.35 -17.78 6.33
CA PRO A 66 15.28 -17.71 7.34
C PRO A 66 15.75 -17.18 8.69
N ASP A 67 16.97 -17.51 9.10
CA ASP A 67 17.53 -17.14 10.39
C ASP A 67 17.81 -15.64 10.50
N VAL A 68 18.22 -14.99 9.40
CA VAL A 68 18.45 -13.54 9.33
C VAL A 68 17.13 -12.78 9.45
N VAL A 69 16.12 -13.19 8.69
CA VAL A 69 14.76 -12.61 8.76
C VAL A 69 14.16 -12.79 10.15
N TYR A 70 14.28 -14.00 10.72
CA TYR A 70 13.72 -14.29 12.02
C TYR A 70 14.38 -13.50 13.16
N ARG A 71 15.70 -13.25 13.08
CA ARG A 71 16.38 -12.36 14.03
C ARG A 71 15.94 -10.91 13.89
N ALA A 72 15.79 -10.42 12.66
CA ALA A 72 15.28 -9.08 12.42
C ALA A 72 13.85 -8.93 12.97
N TYR A 73 12.98 -9.89 12.71
CA TYR A 73 11.62 -9.93 13.25
C TYR A 73 11.60 -9.90 14.78
N ASN A 74 12.40 -10.75 15.45
CA ASN A 74 12.45 -10.79 16.90
C ASN A 74 13.13 -9.58 17.56
N SER A 75 13.67 -8.64 16.80
CA SER A 75 14.21 -7.38 17.32
C SER A 75 13.14 -6.29 17.47
N ILE A 76 11.95 -6.52 16.93
CA ILE A 76 10.82 -5.59 17.00
C ILE A 76 10.14 -5.77 18.36
N ASP A 77 9.79 -4.65 18.98
CA ASP A 77 9.05 -4.65 20.23
C ASP A 77 7.55 -4.91 19.99
N ASN A 78 6.86 -5.51 20.96
CA ASN A 78 5.41 -5.77 20.95
C ASN A 78 4.89 -6.57 19.75
N ILE A 79 5.69 -7.47 19.22
CA ILE A 79 5.35 -8.28 18.03
C ILE A 79 4.09 -9.15 18.21
N GLU A 80 3.72 -9.47 19.46
CA GLU A 80 2.54 -10.25 19.77
C GLU A 80 1.21 -9.57 19.43
N ASN A 81 1.22 -8.24 19.29
CA ASN A 81 0.06 -7.44 18.92
C ASN A 81 0.14 -6.96 17.47
N ALA A 82 1.21 -7.27 16.76
CA ALA A 82 1.43 -6.83 15.39
C ALA A 82 0.83 -7.83 14.39
N LYS A 83 0.35 -7.31 13.27
CA LYS A 83 0.00 -8.12 12.11
C LYS A 83 1.14 -8.11 11.10
N VAL A 84 1.64 -9.29 10.75
CA VAL A 84 2.77 -9.47 9.83
C VAL A 84 2.29 -9.68 8.40
N ILE A 85 2.70 -8.77 7.52
CA ILE A 85 2.32 -8.78 6.10
C ILE A 85 3.56 -9.02 5.24
N TYR A 86 3.52 -10.01 4.37
CA TYR A 86 4.53 -10.21 3.34
C TYR A 86 4.07 -9.66 2.01
N MET A 87 4.87 -8.77 1.41
CA MET A 87 4.60 -8.22 0.08
C MET A 87 5.03 -9.23 -0.99
N SER A 88 4.05 -9.88 -1.60
CA SER A 88 4.24 -11.01 -2.52
C SER A 88 3.30 -10.92 -3.72
N PRO A 89 3.75 -11.21 -4.95
CA PRO A 89 2.85 -11.29 -6.11
C PRO A 89 1.83 -12.44 -6.01
N GLN A 90 2.05 -13.42 -5.11
CA GLN A 90 1.15 -14.54 -4.87
C GLN A 90 0.03 -14.19 -3.89
N GLY A 91 0.18 -13.07 -3.15
CA GLY A 91 -0.76 -12.63 -2.14
C GLY A 91 -2.11 -12.16 -2.69
N GLN A 92 -3.07 -11.97 -1.81
CA GLN A 92 -4.35 -11.36 -2.15
C GLN A 92 -4.15 -9.93 -2.65
N THR A 93 -4.81 -9.57 -3.76
CA THR A 93 -4.71 -8.20 -4.30
C THR A 93 -5.29 -7.18 -3.32
N LEU A 94 -4.47 -6.16 -3.00
CA LEU A 94 -4.86 -5.03 -2.18
C LEU A 94 -6.05 -4.31 -2.80
N ASN A 95 -7.08 -4.07 -2.00
CA ASN A 95 -8.25 -3.30 -2.38
C ASN A 95 -8.70 -2.40 -1.22
N GLN A 96 -9.65 -1.51 -1.47
CA GLN A 96 -10.11 -0.53 -0.50
C GLN A 96 -10.60 -1.16 0.81
N THR A 97 -11.38 -2.23 0.74
CA THR A 97 -11.90 -2.94 1.92
C THR A 97 -10.76 -3.50 2.79
N LYS A 98 -9.70 -4.04 2.15
CA LYS A 98 -8.51 -4.54 2.84
C LYS A 98 -7.75 -3.38 3.51
N VAL A 99 -7.55 -2.27 2.82
CA VAL A 99 -6.91 -1.06 3.37
C VAL A 99 -7.64 -0.58 4.63
N GLU A 100 -8.96 -0.44 4.57
CA GLU A 100 -9.79 -0.02 5.71
C GLU A 100 -9.77 -1.03 6.87
N SER A 101 -9.59 -2.31 6.57
CA SER A 101 -9.42 -3.34 7.60
C SER A 101 -8.06 -3.19 8.30
N LEU A 102 -6.99 -3.01 7.53
CA LEU A 102 -5.63 -2.85 8.06
C LEU A 102 -5.45 -1.54 8.85
N ALA A 103 -6.15 -0.48 8.48
CA ALA A 103 -6.13 0.78 9.21
C ALA A 103 -6.75 0.71 10.63
N LYS A 104 -7.35 -0.43 11.00
CA LYS A 104 -7.87 -0.68 12.36
C LYS A 104 -6.87 -1.37 13.27
N GLU A 105 -5.79 -1.89 12.70
CA GLU A 105 -4.69 -2.47 13.46
C GLU A 105 -3.87 -1.34 14.11
N GLU A 106 -3.26 -1.61 15.25
CA GLU A 106 -2.38 -0.67 15.93
C GLU A 106 -0.94 -0.79 15.45
N HIS A 107 -0.54 -1.97 14.97
CA HIS A 107 0.82 -2.28 14.56
C HIS A 107 0.85 -3.21 13.35
N LEU A 108 1.54 -2.82 12.29
CA LEU A 108 1.82 -3.63 11.10
C LEU A 108 3.32 -3.86 10.93
N ILE A 109 3.72 -5.11 10.80
CA ILE A 109 5.07 -5.49 10.38
C ILE A 109 5.02 -5.85 8.91
N ILE A 110 5.77 -5.14 8.06
CA ILE A 110 5.77 -5.32 6.62
C ILE A 110 7.10 -5.92 6.18
N LEU A 111 7.05 -7.15 5.66
CA LEU A 111 8.21 -7.87 5.17
C LEU A 111 8.36 -7.69 3.67
N CYS A 112 9.49 -7.12 3.25
CA CYS A 112 9.83 -6.90 1.85
C CYS A 112 10.73 -8.03 1.35
N GLY A 113 10.25 -8.80 0.38
CA GLY A 113 11.04 -9.80 -0.31
C GLY A 113 11.93 -9.21 -1.39
N HIS A 114 13.01 -9.92 -1.70
CA HIS A 114 13.92 -9.63 -2.80
C HIS A 114 14.49 -10.92 -3.41
N TYR A 115 15.22 -10.84 -4.52
CA TYR A 115 15.75 -12.00 -5.24
C TYR A 115 14.63 -12.97 -5.69
N GLU A 116 14.76 -14.28 -5.39
CA GLU A 116 13.71 -15.29 -5.66
C GLU A 116 12.71 -15.41 -4.50
N GLY A 117 12.85 -14.56 -3.48
CA GLY A 117 11.97 -14.53 -2.31
C GLY A 117 12.70 -14.85 -1.00
N ILE A 118 11.91 -15.23 -0.02
CA ILE A 118 12.33 -15.54 1.35
C ILE A 118 12.08 -17.02 1.61
N ASP A 119 12.91 -17.66 2.41
CA ASP A 119 12.75 -19.08 2.79
C ASP A 119 11.36 -19.32 3.39
N GLN A 120 10.62 -20.28 2.82
CA GLN A 120 9.24 -20.56 3.18
C GLN A 120 9.05 -20.89 4.67
N ARG A 121 10.03 -21.51 5.31
CA ARG A 121 9.95 -21.89 6.74
C ARG A 121 9.81 -20.69 7.67
N VAL A 122 10.40 -19.55 7.36
CA VAL A 122 10.21 -18.34 8.16
C VAL A 122 8.91 -17.65 7.80
N LEU A 123 8.50 -17.65 6.53
CA LEU A 123 7.18 -17.12 6.13
C LEU A 123 6.06 -17.87 6.84
N ASP A 124 6.05 -19.21 6.81
CA ASP A 124 5.05 -20.05 7.50
C ASP A 124 5.01 -19.82 9.02
N LYS A 125 6.10 -19.30 9.57
CA LYS A 125 6.23 -19.12 11.03
C LYS A 125 5.77 -17.74 11.50
N ILE A 126 5.99 -16.69 10.71
CA ILE A 126 5.78 -15.30 11.17
C ILE A 126 4.74 -14.52 10.38
N VAL A 127 4.41 -14.92 9.15
CA VAL A 127 3.52 -14.15 8.28
C VAL A 127 2.07 -14.52 8.52
N ASP A 128 1.25 -13.51 8.78
CA ASP A 128 -0.20 -13.68 8.92
C ASP A 128 -0.91 -13.59 7.57
N GLU A 129 -0.38 -12.76 6.65
CA GLU A 129 -1.03 -12.50 5.38
C GLU A 129 -0.03 -12.13 4.29
N GLU A 130 -0.25 -12.61 3.06
CA GLU A 130 0.46 -12.16 1.86
C GLU A 130 -0.41 -11.20 1.07
N ILE A 131 0.17 -10.04 0.68
CA ILE A 131 -0.54 -9.00 -0.07
C ILE A 131 0.21 -8.68 -1.36
N SER A 132 -0.55 -8.64 -2.47
CA SER A 132 -0.11 -8.18 -3.80
C SER A 132 -0.70 -6.80 -4.11
N ILE A 133 0.01 -5.96 -4.86
CA ILE A 133 -0.54 -4.70 -5.39
C ILE A 133 -1.02 -4.81 -6.84
N GLY A 134 -0.98 -6.00 -7.44
CA GLY A 134 -1.47 -6.24 -8.80
C GLY A 134 -0.84 -7.45 -9.47
N ASP A 135 -1.38 -7.83 -10.62
CA ASP A 135 -0.96 -9.00 -11.41
C ASP A 135 0.30 -8.68 -12.24
N TYR A 136 1.38 -8.30 -11.59
CA TYR A 136 2.69 -8.04 -12.20
C TYR A 136 3.82 -8.24 -11.18
N VAL A 137 5.02 -8.47 -11.66
CA VAL A 137 6.20 -8.70 -10.82
C VAL A 137 7.06 -7.44 -10.75
N LEU A 138 7.52 -7.09 -9.57
CA LEU A 138 8.48 -6.03 -9.29
C LEU A 138 9.82 -6.63 -8.86
N THR A 139 10.86 -5.81 -8.80
CA THR A 139 12.20 -6.23 -8.40
C THR A 139 12.35 -6.52 -6.91
N GLY A 140 11.42 -6.00 -6.08
CA GLY A 140 11.40 -6.18 -4.63
C GLY A 140 10.08 -5.74 -4.00
N GLY A 141 9.95 -5.99 -2.71
CA GLY A 141 8.74 -5.67 -1.92
C GLY A 141 8.64 -4.22 -1.44
N GLU A 142 9.66 -3.38 -1.65
CA GLU A 142 9.75 -2.03 -1.10
C GLU A 142 8.67 -1.09 -1.69
N ILE A 143 8.51 -1.09 -3.02
CA ILE A 143 7.49 -0.27 -3.69
C ILE A 143 6.07 -0.71 -3.28
N PRO A 144 5.73 -2.01 -3.29
CA PRO A 144 4.47 -2.48 -2.75
C PRO A 144 4.23 -2.08 -1.28
N ALA A 145 5.26 -2.17 -0.44
CA ALA A 145 5.19 -1.77 0.97
C ALA A 145 4.87 -0.28 1.11
N MET A 146 5.53 0.59 0.35
CA MET A 146 5.22 2.03 0.35
C MET A 146 3.78 2.30 -0.10
N ALA A 147 3.27 1.61 -1.11
CA ALA A 147 1.88 1.74 -1.55
C ALA A 147 0.88 1.30 -0.48
N LEU A 148 1.20 0.22 0.25
CA LEU A 148 0.40 -0.26 1.38
C LEU A 148 0.40 0.77 2.52
N ILE A 149 1.56 1.26 2.94
CA ILE A 149 1.71 2.24 4.01
C ILE A 149 0.94 3.52 3.67
N ASP A 150 1.11 4.07 2.47
CA ASP A 150 0.41 5.28 2.05
C ASP A 150 -1.11 5.09 2.08
N SER A 151 -1.61 4.00 1.49
CA SER A 151 -3.03 3.73 1.43
C SER A 151 -3.66 3.51 2.81
N VAL A 152 -3.01 2.77 3.71
CA VAL A 152 -3.49 2.51 5.08
C VAL A 152 -3.44 3.77 5.92
N SER A 153 -2.34 4.52 5.88
CA SER A 153 -2.15 5.75 6.65
C SER A 153 -3.23 6.80 6.40
N ARG A 154 -3.80 6.86 5.20
CA ARG A 154 -4.92 7.77 4.85
C ARG A 154 -6.15 7.58 5.73
N TYR A 155 -6.36 6.36 6.25
CA TYR A 155 -7.50 5.98 7.10
C TYR A 155 -7.18 6.05 8.60
N VAL A 156 -5.95 6.39 8.97
CA VAL A 156 -5.58 6.64 10.37
C VAL A 156 -6.07 8.03 10.79
N ASP A 157 -6.78 8.10 11.89
CA ASP A 157 -7.36 9.34 12.39
C ASP A 157 -6.29 10.43 12.61
N GLY A 158 -6.50 11.58 11.99
CA GLY A 158 -5.62 12.74 12.09
C GLY A 158 -4.56 12.87 10.98
N VAL A 159 -4.37 11.88 10.11
CA VAL A 159 -3.47 11.97 8.94
C VAL A 159 -4.08 12.85 7.87
N LEU A 160 -5.35 12.63 7.52
CA LEU A 160 -6.15 13.48 6.64
C LEU A 160 -7.35 14.07 7.39
N THR A 161 -7.95 15.13 6.84
CA THR A 161 -9.21 15.66 7.35
C THR A 161 -10.35 14.73 6.93
N GLY A 162 -11.26 14.40 7.85
CA GLY A 162 -12.33 13.41 7.63
C GLY A 162 -13.30 13.72 6.47
N GLU A 163 -13.36 14.97 5.98
CA GLU A 163 -14.15 15.36 4.80
C GLU A 163 -13.48 14.89 3.49
N SER A 164 -12.14 14.87 3.44
CA SER A 164 -11.39 14.45 2.25
C SER A 164 -11.53 12.96 1.93
N ILE A 165 -11.84 12.13 2.93
CA ILE A 165 -11.91 10.66 2.77
C ILE A 165 -13.30 10.22 2.29
N LYS A 166 -14.37 10.98 2.64
CA LYS A 166 -15.76 10.56 2.38
C LYS A 166 -16.17 10.59 0.90
N GLU A 167 -15.53 11.45 0.11
CA GLU A 167 -15.84 11.68 -1.31
C GLU A 167 -14.81 11.05 -2.26
N GLU A 168 -13.85 10.29 -1.74
CA GLU A 168 -12.78 9.70 -2.55
C GLU A 168 -13.24 8.50 -3.39
N SER A 169 -12.49 8.25 -4.47
CA SER A 169 -12.64 7.07 -5.31
C SER A 169 -12.64 5.80 -4.47
N PHE A 170 -13.54 4.87 -4.78
CA PHE A 170 -13.73 3.59 -4.12
C PHE A 170 -14.38 3.63 -2.72
N SER A 171 -14.59 4.79 -2.07
CA SER A 171 -15.26 4.87 -0.77
C SER A 171 -16.72 4.33 -0.83
N GLN A 172 -17.36 4.45 -2.00
CA GLN A 172 -18.67 3.88 -2.30
C GLN A 172 -18.63 2.90 -3.49
N GLY A 173 -17.44 2.37 -3.85
CA GLY A 173 -17.27 1.53 -5.02
C GLY A 173 -17.24 2.29 -6.36
N LEU A 174 -17.26 3.61 -6.33
CA LEU A 174 -17.31 4.49 -7.50
C LEU A 174 -15.99 5.28 -7.64
N LEU A 175 -15.68 5.67 -8.87
CA LEU A 175 -14.58 6.61 -9.14
C LEU A 175 -15.09 8.04 -9.02
N GLU A 176 -14.22 8.93 -8.54
CA GLU A 176 -14.50 10.36 -8.52
C GLU A 176 -14.80 10.92 -9.91
N TYR A 177 -15.59 11.98 -9.94
CA TYR A 177 -15.85 12.74 -11.15
C TYR A 177 -14.64 13.63 -11.53
N PRO A 178 -14.51 14.03 -12.81
CA PRO A 178 -13.43 14.91 -13.25
C PRO A 178 -13.47 16.26 -12.54
N GLN A 179 -12.40 16.61 -11.85
CA GLN A 179 -12.24 17.87 -11.14
C GLN A 179 -11.83 19.01 -12.08
N TYR A 180 -12.33 20.23 -11.82
CA TYR A 180 -12.01 21.43 -12.56
C TYR A 180 -11.59 22.55 -11.61
N THR A 181 -10.58 23.34 -12.02
CA THR A 181 -10.10 24.50 -11.27
C THR A 181 -9.87 25.69 -12.19
N ARG A 182 -9.31 26.76 -11.66
CA ARG A 182 -8.96 27.97 -12.40
C ARG A 182 -7.75 27.77 -13.30
N PRO A 183 -7.68 28.46 -14.46
CA PRO A 183 -8.64 29.46 -14.98
C PRO A 183 -9.91 28.81 -15.56
N GLU A 184 -11.02 29.58 -15.65
CA GLU A 184 -12.30 29.13 -16.24
C GLU A 184 -12.17 28.66 -17.69
N VAL A 185 -11.27 29.29 -18.44
CA VAL A 185 -10.96 28.91 -19.83
C VAL A 185 -9.48 28.56 -19.93
N PHE A 186 -9.18 27.34 -20.35
CA PHE A 186 -7.83 26.88 -20.64
C PHE A 186 -7.73 26.44 -22.09
N GLU A 187 -6.86 27.09 -22.87
CA GLU A 187 -6.65 26.83 -24.31
C GLU A 187 -7.94 26.74 -25.15
N GLY A 188 -8.89 27.64 -24.87
CA GLY A 188 -10.18 27.70 -25.56
C GLY A 188 -11.25 26.73 -25.04
N VAL A 189 -10.91 25.84 -24.11
CA VAL A 189 -11.83 24.92 -23.47
C VAL A 189 -12.33 25.52 -22.16
N LYS A 190 -13.66 25.60 -22.00
CA LYS A 190 -14.29 26.12 -20.78
C LYS A 190 -14.59 25.01 -19.77
N VAL A 191 -14.55 25.39 -18.48
CA VAL A 191 -15.19 24.59 -17.42
C VAL A 191 -16.67 24.41 -17.77
N PRO A 192 -17.26 23.20 -17.54
CA PRO A 192 -18.69 22.97 -17.76
C PRO A 192 -19.58 23.99 -17.04
N GLU A 193 -20.47 24.65 -17.77
CA GLU A 193 -21.33 25.74 -17.26
C GLU A 193 -22.09 25.38 -15.99
N ILE A 194 -22.47 24.10 -15.84
CA ILE A 194 -23.19 23.64 -14.66
C ILE A 194 -22.37 23.81 -13.37
N LEU A 195 -21.03 23.68 -13.43
CA LEU A 195 -20.14 23.87 -12.28
C LEU A 195 -19.96 25.33 -11.92
N LEU A 196 -20.31 26.23 -12.84
CA LEU A 196 -20.27 27.70 -12.66
C LEU A 196 -21.63 28.25 -12.16
N SER A 197 -22.70 27.45 -12.25
CA SER A 197 -24.05 27.90 -11.97
C SER A 197 -24.40 28.11 -10.50
N GLY A 198 -23.57 27.59 -9.56
CA GLY A 198 -23.83 27.62 -8.12
C GLY A 198 -25.03 26.76 -7.66
N HIS A 199 -25.66 26.00 -8.55
CA HIS A 199 -26.79 25.13 -8.21
C HIS A 199 -26.29 23.72 -7.79
N HIS A 200 -26.03 23.53 -6.52
CA HIS A 200 -25.46 22.30 -5.96
C HIS A 200 -26.24 21.04 -6.35
N GLU A 201 -27.58 21.04 -6.25
CA GLU A 201 -28.44 19.89 -6.64
C GLU A 201 -28.28 19.47 -8.11
N ASN A 202 -28.02 20.40 -9.02
CA ASN A 202 -27.81 20.09 -10.43
C ASN A 202 -26.40 19.59 -10.71
N ILE A 203 -25.44 20.02 -9.89
CA ILE A 203 -24.06 19.55 -9.91
C ILE A 203 -24.04 18.09 -9.49
N ASP A 204 -24.66 17.75 -8.36
CA ASP A 204 -24.76 16.41 -7.80
C ASP A 204 -25.42 15.43 -8.79
N ARG A 205 -26.57 15.78 -9.38
CA ARG A 205 -27.23 14.96 -10.40
C ARG A 205 -26.38 14.66 -11.63
N LYS A 206 -25.50 15.59 -12.05
CA LYS A 206 -24.62 15.37 -13.20
C LYS A 206 -23.40 14.52 -12.84
N ILE A 207 -22.94 14.64 -11.60
CA ILE A 207 -21.95 13.78 -10.99
C ILE A 207 -22.48 12.34 -10.97
N ASP A 208 -23.66 12.09 -10.40
CA ASP A 208 -24.31 10.78 -10.34
C ASP A 208 -24.48 10.12 -11.72
N ARG A 209 -24.90 10.89 -12.74
CA ARG A 209 -25.04 10.37 -14.11
C ARG A 209 -23.72 9.95 -14.74
N ARG A 210 -22.59 10.64 -14.43
CA ARG A 210 -21.27 10.25 -14.95
C ARG A 210 -20.70 9.06 -14.19
N LEU A 211 -20.95 8.96 -12.90
CA LEU A 211 -20.60 7.81 -12.08
C LEU A 211 -21.29 6.54 -12.63
N SER A 212 -22.60 6.58 -12.89
CA SER A 212 -23.35 5.45 -13.50
C SER A 212 -22.87 5.06 -14.90
N GLN A 213 -22.34 6.00 -15.70
CA GLN A 213 -21.71 5.71 -16.99
C GLN A 213 -20.32 5.07 -16.86
N SER A 214 -19.56 5.41 -15.81
CA SER A 214 -18.27 4.78 -15.53
C SER A 214 -18.44 3.35 -15.03
N GLU A 215 -19.48 3.05 -14.24
CA GLU A 215 -19.85 1.69 -13.83
C GLU A 215 -20.17 0.78 -15.03
N ALA A 216 -20.92 1.29 -16.00
CA ALA A 216 -21.22 0.56 -17.22
C ALA A 216 -19.95 0.23 -18.03
N SER A 217 -18.96 1.11 -18.04
CA SER A 217 -17.67 0.88 -18.70
C SER A 217 -16.74 -0.06 -17.94
N GLN A 218 -16.82 -0.09 -16.61
CA GLN A 218 -16.06 -1.02 -15.77
C GLN A 218 -16.66 -2.44 -15.80
N SER A 219 -17.98 -2.57 -15.75
CA SER A 219 -18.65 -3.88 -15.90
C SER A 219 -18.35 -4.52 -17.26
N PHE A 220 -18.20 -3.70 -18.32
CA PHE A 220 -17.78 -4.18 -19.64
C PHE A 220 -16.34 -4.71 -19.66
N ARG A 221 -15.41 -4.10 -18.90
CA ARG A 221 -14.03 -4.60 -18.76
C ARG A 221 -13.93 -5.89 -17.96
N ILE A 222 -14.79 -6.09 -16.97
CA ILE A 222 -14.87 -7.34 -16.20
C ILE A 222 -15.48 -8.47 -17.04
N GLN A 223 -16.53 -8.22 -17.82
CA GLN A 223 -17.13 -9.20 -18.70
C GLN A 223 -16.21 -9.64 -19.86
N CYS A 224 -15.39 -8.74 -20.40
CA CYS A 224 -14.41 -9.12 -21.43
C CYS A 224 -13.29 -10.04 -20.91
N LYS A 225 -12.95 -10.01 -19.62
CA LYS A 225 -11.97 -10.94 -19.03
C LYS A 225 -12.52 -12.35 -18.81
N CYS A 226 -13.83 -12.51 -18.63
CA CYS A 226 -14.45 -13.82 -18.39
C CYS A 226 -14.77 -14.64 -19.66
N ASN A 227 -14.69 -14.05 -20.85
CA ASN A 227 -15.02 -14.73 -22.12
C ASN A 227 -13.79 -15.26 -22.88
N HIS A 228 -12.62 -15.31 -22.27
CA HIS A 228 -11.37 -15.81 -22.85
C HIS A 228 -10.71 -16.89 -21.97
N SER A 229 -11.53 -17.74 -21.31
CA SER A 229 -11.07 -18.97 -20.62
C SER A 229 -11.71 -20.19 -21.27
#